data_589d53fdc3895082f52c5acd1753edfe
#
_entry.id   589d53fdc3895082f52c5acd1753edfe
#
_cell.length_a   1.000
_cell.length_b   1.000
_cell.length_c   1.000
_cell.angle_alpha   90.00
_cell.angle_beta   90.00
_cell.angle_gamma   90.00
#
_symmetry.space_group_name_H-M   'P 1'
#
loop_
_entity.id
_entity.type
_entity.pdbx_description
1 polymer ?
#
loop_
_entity_poly.entity_id
_entity_poly.type
_entity_poly.pdbx_seq_one_letter_code
_entity_poly.pdbx_strand_id
1 'polypeptide(L)'
;MTRHRHPVIAFVSDAIYPYHRGGKELRYHELARRMAGRADVHVYTMRWWAGPRVRTADSVTFHAISPLIPLYTGGRRSMRQAVLFALACLRLLGCRFDVLEADHMPYLQIFVLRLVATLRRKRFVVTWHEVWDAGYWRQYLGLAGLAAWLTQCLAMRLPDHIIAASPQTADRLRAILGARASITVAPNGIDLDAVGGCRPDPAATDLVVVSRLVEHKRVGMLLDAVALLHAQGMPVTCRVIGDGPERAALREQARALGVDHAVEFRHDIAEQQELYALMKAAKVFVFPSAREGFGISVLEALACGLTVVTTSAPDNLARHLAERSVRGVVCEPSSEAVAETARRVLTGLDQRPGREHRGTDPWLADYDWDTMTDRVAGAFQAGIATRPEAASPDDLALVP
;
A
#
# COMPACT_ATOMS: atom_id res chain seq x y z
N MET A 1 32.55 8.83 26.71
CA MET A 1 31.40 9.23 25.91
C MET A 1 31.21 8.19 24.81
N THR A 2 30.41 7.17 25.02
CA THR A 2 29.99 6.20 24.01
C THR A 2 29.16 6.95 22.98
N ARG A 3 29.67 7.14 21.76
CA ARG A 3 28.87 7.64 20.63
C ARG A 3 27.71 6.66 20.43
N HIS A 4 26.49 7.05 20.80
CA HIS A 4 25.28 6.32 20.45
C HIS A 4 25.24 6.23 18.92
N ARG A 5 25.58 5.05 18.43
CA ARG A 5 25.57 4.76 17.02
C ARG A 5 24.13 4.56 16.58
N HIS A 6 23.69 5.29 15.54
CA HIS A 6 22.40 5.07 14.94
C HIS A 6 22.26 3.62 14.44
N PRO A 7 21.13 2.96 14.69
CA PRO A 7 20.89 1.63 14.14
C PRO A 7 20.85 1.69 12.62
N VAL A 8 21.36 0.63 11.98
CA VAL A 8 21.33 0.48 10.52
C VAL A 8 20.13 -0.36 10.14
N ILE A 9 19.21 0.22 9.34
CA ILE A 9 18.01 -0.44 8.87
C ILE A 9 18.15 -0.76 7.38
N ALA A 10 17.96 -2.03 7.02
CA ALA A 10 17.95 -2.50 5.65
C ALA A 10 16.52 -2.79 5.19
N PHE A 11 15.95 -1.96 4.33
CA PHE A 11 14.70 -2.22 3.62
C PHE A 11 14.99 -2.96 2.32
N VAL A 12 14.21 -4.01 2.04
CA VAL A 12 14.32 -4.79 0.80
C VAL A 12 12.99 -4.77 0.06
N SER A 13 12.99 -4.15 -1.12
CA SER A 13 11.82 -4.09 -2.00
C SER A 13 12.24 -4.13 -3.47
N ASP A 14 11.59 -4.97 -4.26
CA ASP A 14 11.88 -5.10 -5.70
C ASP A 14 11.48 -3.88 -6.53
N ALA A 15 10.56 -3.06 -6.03
CA ALA A 15 10.10 -1.82 -6.64
C ALA A 15 10.14 -0.67 -5.65
N ILE A 16 10.44 0.53 -6.13
CA ILE A 16 10.57 1.75 -5.32
C ILE A 16 9.89 2.96 -5.99
N TYR A 17 9.40 3.89 -5.16
CA TYR A 17 8.97 5.21 -5.58
C TYR A 17 10.17 6.07 -6.03
N PRO A 18 10.05 6.96 -7.04
CA PRO A 18 8.89 7.25 -7.87
C PRO A 18 8.77 6.38 -9.14
N TYR A 19 9.68 5.40 -9.34
CA TYR A 19 9.72 4.58 -10.56
C TYR A 19 8.53 3.64 -10.69
N HIS A 20 8.00 3.21 -9.56
CA HIS A 20 6.75 2.47 -9.47
C HIS A 20 5.87 3.11 -8.40
N ARG A 21 4.60 3.37 -8.73
CA ARG A 21 3.68 4.11 -7.87
C ARG A 21 2.55 3.20 -7.41
N GLY A 22 2.73 2.59 -6.27
CA GLY A 22 1.72 1.81 -5.57
C GLY A 22 1.75 2.13 -4.08
N GLY A 23 0.75 1.69 -3.34
CA GLY A 23 0.69 1.93 -1.90
C GLY A 23 1.89 1.36 -1.14
N LYS A 24 2.45 0.23 -1.63
CA LYS A 24 3.66 -0.38 -1.09
C LYS A 24 4.88 0.52 -1.28
N GLU A 25 5.13 0.99 -2.49
CA GLU A 25 6.29 1.79 -2.84
C GLU A 25 6.26 3.16 -2.14
N LEU A 26 5.07 3.77 -2.06
CA LEU A 26 4.86 5.00 -1.30
C LEU A 26 5.15 4.77 0.20
N ARG A 27 4.67 3.67 0.78
CA ARG A 27 4.96 3.30 2.17
C ARG A 27 6.46 3.23 2.45
N TYR A 28 7.22 2.51 1.63
CA TYR A 28 8.67 2.38 1.81
C TYR A 28 9.39 3.72 1.66
N HIS A 29 8.96 4.55 0.73
CA HIS A 29 9.51 5.90 0.57
C HIS A 29 9.28 6.75 1.81
N GLU A 30 8.04 6.81 2.31
CA GLU A 30 7.68 7.64 3.46
C GLU A 30 8.33 7.16 4.76
N LEU A 31 8.36 5.85 5.00
CA LEU A 31 9.02 5.28 6.17
C LEU A 31 10.55 5.50 6.13
N ALA A 32 11.18 5.24 4.98
CA ALA A 32 12.63 5.39 4.84
C ALA A 32 13.07 6.84 5.07
N ARG A 33 12.37 7.80 4.47
CA ARG A 33 12.66 9.24 4.60
C ARG A 33 12.52 9.72 6.05
N ARG A 34 11.44 9.32 6.73
CA ARG A 34 11.19 9.72 8.13
C ARG A 34 12.12 9.03 9.12
N MET A 35 12.51 7.79 8.86
CA MET A 35 13.47 7.07 9.70
C MET A 35 14.90 7.55 9.53
N ALA A 36 15.27 8.14 8.39
CA ALA A 36 16.63 8.61 8.11
C ALA A 36 17.14 9.68 9.11
N GLY A 37 16.26 10.38 9.82
CA GLY A 37 16.63 11.28 10.92
C GLY A 37 17.02 10.56 12.22
N ARG A 38 16.71 9.25 12.35
CA ARG A 38 16.86 8.46 13.59
C ARG A 38 17.71 7.20 13.38
N ALA A 39 17.95 6.81 12.15
CA ALA A 39 18.68 5.59 11.76
C ALA A 39 19.48 5.82 10.48
N ASP A 40 20.49 4.98 10.24
CA ASP A 40 21.16 4.87 8.95
C ASP A 40 20.33 3.92 8.06
N VAL A 41 19.63 4.50 7.06
CA VAL A 41 18.63 3.79 6.27
C VAL A 41 19.17 3.42 4.90
N HIS A 42 19.16 2.12 4.61
CA HIS A 42 19.56 1.54 3.34
C HIS A 42 18.38 0.82 2.67
N VAL A 43 18.14 1.11 1.40
CA VAL A 43 17.11 0.44 0.57
C VAL A 43 17.79 -0.42 -0.49
N TYR A 44 17.54 -1.73 -0.45
CA TYR A 44 18.06 -2.71 -1.40
C TYR A 44 16.99 -3.08 -2.41
N THR A 45 17.27 -2.80 -3.70
CA THR A 45 16.24 -2.90 -4.76
C THR A 45 16.83 -3.29 -6.11
N MET A 46 16.00 -3.40 -7.15
CA MET A 46 16.45 -3.50 -8.53
C MET A 46 17.03 -2.16 -9.01
N ARG A 47 17.77 -2.20 -10.13
CA ARG A 47 18.39 -1.00 -10.70
C ARG A 47 17.38 -0.16 -11.48
N TRP A 48 16.63 0.66 -10.77
CA TRP A 48 15.60 1.53 -11.32
C TRP A 48 16.13 2.81 -11.96
N TRP A 49 17.39 3.18 -11.70
CA TRP A 49 18.03 4.43 -12.15
C TRP A 49 19.26 4.16 -13.01
N ALA A 50 19.63 5.14 -13.82
CA ALA A 50 20.90 5.16 -14.57
C ALA A 50 22.07 5.60 -13.66
N GLY A 51 23.32 5.25 -14.03
CA GLY A 51 24.52 5.66 -13.28
C GLY A 51 24.98 4.65 -12.22
N PRO A 52 25.55 5.08 -11.09
CA PRO A 52 26.15 4.19 -10.08
C PRO A 52 25.12 3.24 -9.45
N ARG A 53 25.57 2.07 -9.00
CA ARG A 53 24.70 1.10 -8.30
C ARG A 53 24.26 1.55 -6.91
N VAL A 54 24.95 2.49 -6.32
CA VAL A 54 24.62 3.10 -5.02
C VAL A 54 24.39 4.57 -5.24
N ARG A 55 23.31 5.08 -4.69
CA ARG A 55 22.99 6.51 -4.68
C ARG A 55 22.36 6.90 -3.35
N THR A 56 22.48 8.14 -2.96
CA THR A 56 21.81 8.71 -1.78
C THR A 56 20.82 9.78 -2.23
N ALA A 57 19.62 9.75 -1.69
CA ALA A 57 18.59 10.77 -1.84
C ALA A 57 17.80 10.85 -0.52
N ASP A 58 17.43 12.06 -0.09
CA ASP A 58 16.65 12.31 1.15
C ASP A 58 17.25 11.61 2.39
N SER A 59 18.60 11.61 2.50
CA SER A 59 19.36 10.93 3.55
C SER A 59 19.19 9.39 3.57
N VAL A 60 18.60 8.79 2.54
CA VAL A 60 18.42 7.34 2.36
C VAL A 60 19.42 6.85 1.32
N THR A 61 20.12 5.75 1.61
CA THR A 61 21.08 5.13 0.67
C THR A 61 20.41 3.97 -0.08
N PHE A 62 20.33 4.10 -1.39
CA PHE A 62 19.75 3.10 -2.29
C PHE A 62 20.82 2.22 -2.93
N HIS A 63 20.64 0.91 -2.89
CA HIS A 63 21.54 -0.09 -3.44
C HIS A 63 20.85 -0.92 -4.52
N ALA A 64 21.35 -0.84 -5.76
CA ALA A 64 20.89 -1.72 -6.85
C ALA A 64 21.57 -3.09 -6.74
N ILE A 65 20.86 -4.07 -6.15
CA ILE A 65 21.38 -5.43 -5.95
C ILE A 65 21.14 -6.35 -7.14
N SER A 66 20.23 -6.01 -8.04
CA SER A 66 19.97 -6.73 -9.29
C SER A 66 19.79 -5.78 -10.47
N PRO A 67 19.90 -6.24 -11.72
CA PRO A 67 19.45 -5.46 -12.87
C PRO A 67 17.94 -5.22 -12.77
N LEU A 68 17.43 -4.26 -13.55
CA LEU A 68 16.00 -4.06 -13.74
C LEU A 68 15.42 -5.24 -14.54
N ILE A 69 14.41 -5.90 -13.97
CA ILE A 69 13.70 -7.02 -14.58
C ILE A 69 12.22 -6.66 -14.56
N PRO A 70 11.46 -6.83 -15.64
CA PRO A 70 10.03 -6.54 -15.67
C PRO A 70 9.29 -7.22 -14.53
N LEU A 71 8.52 -6.45 -13.75
CA LEU A 71 7.73 -6.95 -12.62
C LEU A 71 6.58 -7.84 -13.06
N TYR A 72 6.06 -7.60 -14.28
CA TYR A 72 4.91 -8.29 -14.84
C TYR A 72 5.24 -8.82 -16.23
N THR A 73 4.69 -9.99 -16.54
CA THR A 73 4.76 -10.61 -17.86
C THR A 73 3.38 -11.23 -18.14
N GLY A 74 2.75 -10.84 -19.26
CA GLY A 74 1.42 -11.33 -19.61
C GLY A 74 0.34 -11.02 -18.55
N GLY A 75 0.39 -9.85 -17.91
CA GLY A 75 -0.57 -9.43 -16.89
C GLY A 75 -0.35 -10.05 -15.49
N ARG A 76 0.61 -10.96 -15.33
CA ARG A 76 0.94 -11.63 -14.07
C ARG A 76 2.33 -11.26 -13.56
N ARG A 77 2.55 -11.42 -12.26
CA ARG A 77 3.90 -11.24 -11.66
C ARG A 77 4.91 -12.18 -12.31
N SER A 78 6.06 -11.64 -12.66
CA SER A 78 7.13 -12.37 -13.33
C SER A 78 7.85 -13.32 -12.36
N MET A 79 7.73 -14.64 -12.58
CA MET A 79 8.47 -15.64 -11.80
C MET A 79 9.99 -15.51 -11.99
N ARG A 80 10.43 -15.16 -13.21
CA ARG A 80 11.86 -14.89 -13.49
C ARG A 80 12.38 -13.76 -12.63
N GLN A 81 11.62 -12.67 -12.52
CA GLN A 81 11.97 -11.53 -11.67
C GLN A 81 12.03 -11.96 -10.20
N ALA A 82 11.04 -12.69 -9.71
CA ALA A 82 10.97 -13.15 -8.33
C ALA A 82 12.19 -14.01 -7.94
N VAL A 83 12.57 -14.96 -8.79
CA VAL A 83 13.74 -15.84 -8.55
C VAL A 83 15.05 -15.04 -8.58
N LEU A 84 15.27 -14.24 -9.62
CA LEU A 84 16.53 -13.51 -9.78
C LEU A 84 16.71 -12.43 -8.70
N PHE A 85 15.64 -11.75 -8.30
CA PHE A 85 15.71 -10.78 -7.21
C PHE A 85 15.96 -11.49 -5.86
N ALA A 86 15.30 -12.61 -5.59
CA ALA A 86 15.55 -13.40 -4.39
C ALA A 86 17.02 -13.84 -4.30
N LEU A 87 17.60 -14.37 -5.39
CA LEU A 87 19.03 -14.72 -5.43
C LEU A 87 19.94 -13.50 -5.22
N ALA A 88 19.57 -12.34 -5.79
CA ALA A 88 20.34 -11.10 -5.60
C ALA A 88 20.37 -10.65 -4.13
N CYS A 89 19.35 -10.99 -3.31
CA CYS A 89 19.31 -10.71 -1.87
C CYS A 89 20.46 -11.40 -1.10
N LEU A 90 21.12 -12.43 -1.64
CA LEU A 90 22.32 -13.02 -1.04
C LEU A 90 23.48 -12.01 -0.88
N ARG A 91 23.49 -10.93 -1.68
CA ARG A 91 24.49 -9.85 -1.53
C ARG A 91 24.44 -9.17 -0.16
N LEU A 92 23.29 -9.23 0.53
CA LEU A 92 23.16 -8.68 1.89
C LEU A 92 23.99 -9.46 2.93
N LEU A 93 24.51 -10.64 2.62
CA LEU A 93 25.50 -11.32 3.47
C LEU A 93 26.75 -10.48 3.71
N GLY A 94 27.17 -9.68 2.73
CA GLY A 94 28.31 -8.75 2.83
C GLY A 94 27.94 -7.36 3.35
N CYS A 95 26.67 -7.08 3.62
CA CYS A 95 26.21 -5.76 4.04
C CYS A 95 26.08 -5.68 5.56
N ARG A 96 26.10 -4.44 6.07
CA ARG A 96 25.90 -4.15 7.47
C ARG A 96 24.47 -3.67 7.71
N PHE A 97 23.77 -4.27 8.65
CA PHE A 97 22.47 -3.86 9.13
C PHE A 97 22.23 -4.43 10.53
N ASP A 98 21.36 -3.79 11.29
CA ASP A 98 20.90 -4.24 12.61
C ASP A 98 19.50 -4.85 12.52
N VAL A 99 18.65 -4.32 11.65
CA VAL A 99 17.34 -4.84 11.31
C VAL A 99 17.25 -5.04 9.80
N LEU A 100 16.75 -6.20 9.39
CA LEU A 100 16.41 -6.51 8.00
C LEU A 100 14.90 -6.54 7.87
N GLU A 101 14.36 -5.64 7.06
CA GLU A 101 12.93 -5.55 6.79
C GLU A 101 12.67 -5.78 5.31
N ALA A 102 11.64 -6.52 4.98
CA ALA A 102 11.26 -6.80 3.60
C ALA A 102 9.75 -6.74 3.38
N ASP A 103 9.37 -6.37 2.16
CA ASP A 103 8.03 -6.58 1.67
C ASP A 103 7.74 -8.09 1.46
N HIS A 104 6.49 -8.50 1.73
CA HIS A 104 6.10 -9.90 1.51
C HIS A 104 6.15 -10.35 0.04
N MET A 105 6.08 -9.43 -0.92
CA MET A 105 6.11 -9.75 -2.36
C MET A 105 7.43 -9.31 -3.01
N PRO A 106 8.08 -10.17 -3.77
CA PRO A 106 7.75 -11.58 -4.06
C PRO A 106 8.12 -12.51 -2.90
N TYR A 107 7.32 -13.56 -2.63
CA TYR A 107 7.56 -14.45 -1.48
C TYR A 107 8.94 -15.12 -1.47
N LEU A 108 9.52 -15.42 -2.63
CA LEU A 108 10.80 -16.12 -2.73
C LEU A 108 11.95 -15.36 -2.04
N GLN A 109 11.94 -14.03 -2.05
CA GLN A 109 12.94 -13.25 -1.34
C GLN A 109 12.94 -13.52 0.17
N ILE A 110 11.77 -13.82 0.77
CA ILE A 110 11.63 -14.05 2.22
C ILE A 110 12.47 -15.24 2.66
N PHE A 111 12.51 -16.33 1.87
CA PHE A 111 13.32 -17.49 2.17
C PHE A 111 14.81 -17.17 2.18
N VAL A 112 15.27 -16.45 1.17
CA VAL A 112 16.68 -16.02 1.07
C VAL A 112 17.04 -15.04 2.17
N LEU A 113 16.18 -14.06 2.45
CA LEU A 113 16.40 -13.06 3.49
C LEU A 113 16.36 -13.69 4.90
N ARG A 114 15.54 -14.73 5.12
CA ARG A 114 15.60 -15.52 6.37
C ARG A 114 16.97 -16.18 6.54
N LEU A 115 17.51 -16.79 5.48
CA LEU A 115 18.86 -17.36 5.50
C LEU A 115 19.92 -16.30 5.83
N VAL A 116 19.88 -15.16 5.13
CA VAL A 116 20.77 -14.02 5.37
C VAL A 116 20.68 -13.54 6.82
N ALA A 117 19.49 -13.30 7.34
CA ALA A 117 19.26 -12.84 8.70
C ALA A 117 19.79 -13.84 9.75
N THR A 118 19.58 -15.15 9.51
CA THR A 118 20.08 -16.23 10.38
C THR A 118 21.60 -16.24 10.41
N LEU A 119 22.27 -16.25 9.26
CA LEU A 119 23.74 -16.25 9.16
C LEU A 119 24.36 -14.98 9.74
N ARG A 120 23.69 -13.85 9.58
CA ARG A 120 24.13 -12.55 10.14
C ARG A 120 23.71 -12.36 11.59
N ARG A 121 22.91 -13.27 12.16
CA ARG A 121 22.33 -13.18 13.51
C ARG A 121 21.56 -11.88 13.74
N LYS A 122 20.82 -11.42 12.71
CA LYS A 122 20.05 -10.18 12.73
C LYS A 122 18.56 -10.48 12.73
N ARG A 123 17.78 -9.52 13.22
CA ARG A 123 16.32 -9.59 13.24
C ARG A 123 15.77 -9.46 11.83
N PHE A 124 14.80 -10.30 11.49
CA PHE A 124 14.08 -10.30 10.21
C PHE A 124 12.61 -9.95 10.42
N VAL A 125 12.20 -8.83 9.85
CA VAL A 125 10.83 -8.31 9.88
C VAL A 125 10.26 -8.35 8.47
N VAL A 126 8.98 -8.66 8.33
CA VAL A 126 8.31 -8.62 7.03
C VAL A 126 7.02 -7.82 7.13
N THR A 127 6.85 -6.84 6.24
CA THR A 127 5.58 -6.14 6.07
C THR A 127 4.66 -6.94 5.15
N TRP A 128 3.45 -7.22 5.65
CA TRP A 128 2.42 -8.00 4.96
C TRP A 128 1.24 -7.11 4.60
N HIS A 129 0.98 -6.94 3.29
CA HIS A 129 -0.08 -6.06 2.80
C HIS A 129 -1.42 -6.79 2.64
N GLU A 130 -1.40 -8.01 2.11
CA GLU A 130 -2.58 -8.81 1.82
C GLU A 130 -2.33 -10.28 2.10
N VAL A 131 -3.34 -10.99 2.58
CA VAL A 131 -3.33 -12.45 2.75
C VAL A 131 -4.37 -13.02 1.82
N TRP A 132 -3.94 -13.92 0.93
CA TRP A 132 -4.81 -14.56 -0.05
C TRP A 132 -5.11 -15.99 0.36
N ASP A 133 -6.38 -16.39 0.22
CA ASP A 133 -6.79 -17.75 0.49
C ASP A 133 -6.46 -18.71 -0.66
N ALA A 134 -6.63 -20.02 -0.41
CA ALA A 134 -6.37 -21.06 -1.40
C ALA A 134 -7.30 -20.95 -2.62
N GLY A 135 -8.53 -20.48 -2.43
CA GLY A 135 -9.51 -20.28 -3.50
C GLY A 135 -9.06 -19.20 -4.48
N TYR A 136 -8.60 -18.07 -3.94
CA TYR A 136 -8.03 -17.00 -4.76
C TYR A 136 -6.82 -17.46 -5.56
N TRP A 137 -5.86 -18.15 -4.90
CA TRP A 137 -4.67 -18.65 -5.58
C TRP A 137 -5.02 -19.64 -6.70
N ARG A 138 -6.02 -20.51 -6.47
CA ARG A 138 -6.51 -21.45 -7.48
C ARG A 138 -7.16 -20.73 -8.67
N GLN A 139 -7.93 -19.68 -8.43
CA GLN A 139 -8.51 -18.85 -9.48
C GLN A 139 -7.42 -18.12 -10.29
N TYR A 140 -6.40 -17.59 -9.61
CA TYR A 140 -5.33 -16.80 -10.24
C TYR A 140 -4.32 -17.64 -11.02
N LEU A 141 -3.91 -18.82 -10.53
CA LEU A 141 -2.86 -19.68 -11.10
C LEU A 141 -3.33 -21.08 -11.49
N GLY A 142 -4.61 -21.41 -11.36
CA GLY A 142 -5.12 -22.77 -11.63
C GLY A 142 -4.52 -23.79 -10.65
N LEU A 143 -4.07 -24.94 -11.17
CA LEU A 143 -3.48 -26.01 -10.34
C LEU A 143 -2.19 -25.57 -9.60
N ALA A 144 -1.40 -24.67 -10.19
CA ALA A 144 -0.22 -24.10 -9.54
C ALA A 144 -0.56 -23.20 -8.34
N GLY A 145 -1.82 -22.78 -8.19
CA GLY A 145 -2.29 -21.95 -7.10
C GLY A 145 -2.10 -22.59 -5.72
N LEU A 146 -2.23 -23.93 -5.62
CA LEU A 146 -1.96 -24.63 -4.36
C LEU A 146 -0.50 -24.48 -3.92
N ALA A 147 0.44 -24.63 -4.85
CA ALA A 147 1.87 -24.44 -4.54
C ALA A 147 2.16 -22.99 -4.13
N ALA A 148 1.54 -22.01 -4.79
CA ALA A 148 1.68 -20.60 -4.42
C ALA A 148 1.09 -20.32 -3.02
N TRP A 149 -0.08 -20.88 -2.69
CA TRP A 149 -0.68 -20.79 -1.36
C TRP A 149 0.20 -21.41 -0.27
N LEU A 150 0.75 -22.62 -0.52
CA LEU A 150 1.68 -23.27 0.40
C LEU A 150 2.95 -22.43 0.59
N THR A 151 3.50 -21.87 -0.49
CA THR A 151 4.66 -20.95 -0.44
C THR A 151 4.35 -19.73 0.42
N GLN A 152 3.17 -19.12 0.27
CA GLN A 152 2.71 -18.01 1.11
C GLN A 152 2.64 -18.44 2.59
N CYS A 153 2.01 -19.58 2.89
CA CYS A 153 1.87 -20.09 4.26
C CYS A 153 3.23 -20.40 4.92
N LEU A 154 4.19 -20.89 4.16
CA LEU A 154 5.56 -21.11 4.64
C LEU A 154 6.28 -19.76 4.86
N ALA A 155 6.19 -18.86 3.90
CA ALA A 155 6.82 -17.54 3.99
C ALA A 155 6.36 -16.75 5.21
N MET A 156 5.07 -16.85 5.60
CA MET A 156 4.51 -16.21 6.80
C MET A 156 5.16 -16.66 8.12
N ARG A 157 5.74 -17.88 8.16
CA ARG A 157 6.36 -18.47 9.36
C ARG A 157 7.85 -18.13 9.52
N LEU A 158 8.45 -17.48 8.53
CA LEU A 158 9.89 -17.23 8.51
C LEU A 158 10.32 -15.95 9.24
N PRO A 159 9.56 -14.84 9.26
CA PRO A 159 9.95 -13.64 9.98
C PRO A 159 9.98 -13.84 11.50
N ASP A 160 10.87 -13.10 12.17
CA ASP A 160 10.84 -12.99 13.64
C ASP A 160 9.67 -12.10 14.11
N HIS A 161 9.22 -11.20 13.22
CA HIS A 161 8.10 -10.30 13.46
C HIS A 161 7.42 -9.92 12.15
N ILE A 162 6.10 -9.75 12.18
CA ILE A 162 5.31 -9.32 11.02
C ILE A 162 4.71 -7.95 11.31
N ILE A 163 4.77 -7.07 10.33
CA ILE A 163 4.01 -5.83 10.30
C ILE A 163 2.83 -6.02 9.36
N ALA A 164 1.61 -5.96 9.86
CA ALA A 164 0.40 -6.06 9.06
C ALA A 164 -0.06 -4.66 8.62
N ALA A 165 -0.32 -4.50 7.32
CA ALA A 165 -0.75 -3.23 6.74
C ALA A 165 -2.23 -2.88 7.01
N SER A 166 -2.97 -3.73 7.71
CA SER A 166 -4.32 -3.45 8.21
C SER A 166 -4.68 -4.38 9.37
N PRO A 167 -5.67 -4.01 10.23
CA PRO A 167 -6.22 -4.91 11.24
C PRO A 167 -6.72 -6.23 10.63
N GLN A 168 -7.43 -6.16 9.51
CA GLN A 168 -7.98 -7.31 8.81
C GLN A 168 -6.87 -8.24 8.27
N THR A 169 -5.78 -7.66 7.76
CA THR A 169 -4.59 -8.44 7.37
C THR A 169 -3.99 -9.14 8.59
N ALA A 170 -3.91 -8.46 9.74
CA ALA A 170 -3.43 -9.07 10.98
C ALA A 170 -4.31 -10.23 11.44
N ASP A 171 -5.63 -10.10 11.33
CA ASP A 171 -6.57 -11.16 11.73
C ASP A 171 -6.47 -12.38 10.80
N ARG A 172 -6.36 -12.17 9.49
CA ARG A 172 -6.09 -13.25 8.52
C ARG A 172 -4.74 -13.95 8.80
N LEU A 173 -3.71 -13.18 9.15
CA LEU A 173 -2.40 -13.75 9.56
C LEU A 173 -2.52 -14.57 10.84
N ARG A 174 -3.22 -14.08 11.86
CA ARG A 174 -3.45 -14.79 13.13
C ARG A 174 -4.25 -16.07 12.93
N ALA A 175 -5.22 -16.08 12.02
CA ALA A 175 -5.99 -17.27 11.67
C ALA A 175 -5.10 -18.40 11.10
N ILE A 176 -4.01 -18.06 10.42
CA ILE A 176 -3.07 -19.04 9.81
C ILE A 176 -1.92 -19.38 10.78
N LEU A 177 -1.40 -18.41 11.52
CA LEU A 177 -0.19 -18.54 12.34
C LEU A 177 -0.50 -18.84 13.82
N GLY A 178 -1.74 -18.62 14.24
CA GLY A 178 -2.19 -18.71 15.63
C GLY A 178 -2.09 -17.37 16.38
N ALA A 179 -2.80 -17.30 17.51
CA ALA A 179 -2.95 -16.07 18.31
C ALA A 179 -1.63 -15.54 18.92
N ARG A 180 -0.61 -16.40 19.04
CA ARG A 180 0.70 -16.04 19.62
C ARG A 180 1.68 -15.46 18.58
N ALA A 181 1.28 -15.33 17.32
CA ALA A 181 2.14 -14.76 16.29
C ALA A 181 2.53 -13.31 16.64
N SER A 182 3.81 -13.00 16.45
CA SER A 182 4.36 -11.66 16.73
C SER A 182 3.99 -10.70 15.59
N ILE A 183 2.87 -9.99 15.74
CA ILE A 183 2.30 -9.13 14.71
C ILE A 183 2.00 -7.74 15.28
N THR A 184 2.55 -6.71 14.64
CA THR A 184 2.17 -5.30 14.86
C THR A 184 1.31 -4.81 13.71
N VAL A 185 0.21 -4.13 14.02
CA VAL A 185 -0.61 -3.46 13.01
C VAL A 185 -0.07 -2.05 12.81
N ALA A 186 0.50 -1.80 11.64
CA ALA A 186 0.92 -0.48 11.20
C ALA A 186 0.45 -0.26 9.75
N PRO A 187 -0.73 0.33 9.55
CA PRO A 187 -1.28 0.60 8.23
C PRO A 187 -0.42 1.54 7.38
N ASN A 188 -0.81 1.75 6.14
CA ASN A 188 -0.28 2.85 5.36
C ASN A 188 -0.75 4.17 5.95
N GLY A 189 0.12 5.17 5.92
CA GLY A 189 -0.18 6.51 6.41
C GLY A 189 -0.63 7.44 5.30
N ILE A 190 -0.92 8.67 5.71
CA ILE A 190 -1.15 9.85 4.87
C ILE A 190 -0.33 11.01 5.42
N ASP A 191 -0.03 11.97 4.59
CA ASP A 191 0.59 13.24 5.00
C ASP A 191 -0.53 14.26 5.23
N LEU A 192 -0.99 14.37 6.49
CA LEU A 192 -2.09 15.25 6.86
C LEU A 192 -1.74 16.72 6.67
N ASP A 193 -0.48 17.11 6.87
CA ASP A 193 -0.01 18.48 6.67
C ASP A 193 -0.03 18.83 5.17
N ALA A 194 0.45 17.95 4.31
CA ALA A 194 0.40 18.13 2.87
C ALA A 194 -1.06 18.21 2.36
N VAL A 195 -1.95 17.35 2.89
CA VAL A 195 -3.39 17.45 2.59
C VAL A 195 -3.93 18.77 3.09
N GLY A 196 -3.66 19.17 4.35
CA GLY A 196 -4.17 20.41 4.95
C GLY A 196 -3.76 21.66 4.17
N GLY A 197 -2.49 21.75 3.78
CA GLY A 197 -1.92 22.88 3.03
C GLY A 197 -2.31 22.95 1.55
N CYS A 198 -2.88 21.88 0.99
CA CYS A 198 -3.23 21.81 -0.44
C CYS A 198 -4.55 22.54 -0.74
N ARG A 199 -4.55 23.43 -1.76
CA ARG A 199 -5.76 24.06 -2.29
C ARG A 199 -6.42 23.16 -3.35
N PRO A 200 -7.77 23.19 -3.47
CA PRO A 200 -8.45 22.51 -4.56
C PRO A 200 -7.99 23.00 -5.94
N ASP A 201 -7.93 22.09 -6.91
CA ASP A 201 -7.74 22.44 -8.31
C ASP A 201 -8.95 23.31 -8.79
N PRO A 202 -8.74 24.34 -9.64
CA PRO A 202 -9.82 25.18 -10.12
C PRO A 202 -10.84 24.44 -11.01
N ALA A 203 -10.45 23.35 -11.65
CA ALA A 203 -11.32 22.51 -12.47
C ALA A 203 -12.11 21.55 -11.57
N ALA A 204 -13.28 21.96 -11.12
CA ALA A 204 -14.17 21.13 -10.30
C ALA A 204 -14.70 19.91 -11.08
N THR A 205 -14.98 18.83 -10.35
CA THR A 205 -15.65 17.63 -10.89
C THR A 205 -16.65 17.08 -9.88
N ASP A 206 -17.65 16.33 -10.34
CA ASP A 206 -18.64 15.72 -9.44
C ASP A 206 -18.09 14.44 -8.82
N LEU A 207 -17.53 13.56 -9.64
CA LEU A 207 -17.04 12.25 -9.23
C LEU A 207 -15.54 12.13 -9.50
N VAL A 208 -14.81 11.48 -8.59
CA VAL A 208 -13.40 11.14 -8.80
C VAL A 208 -13.10 9.73 -8.34
N VAL A 209 -12.25 9.02 -9.07
CA VAL A 209 -11.63 7.77 -8.66
C VAL A 209 -10.12 7.88 -8.79
N VAL A 210 -9.38 7.34 -7.81
CA VAL A 210 -7.91 7.26 -7.84
C VAL A 210 -7.52 5.80 -7.62
N SER A 211 -6.98 5.16 -8.66
CA SER A 211 -6.53 3.76 -8.56
C SER A 211 -5.62 3.37 -9.72
N ARG A 212 -4.90 2.25 -9.58
CA ARG A 212 -4.36 1.56 -10.75
C ARG A 212 -5.51 1.05 -11.61
N LEU A 213 -5.41 1.22 -12.92
CA LEU A 213 -6.45 0.79 -13.86
C LEU A 213 -6.26 -0.70 -14.22
N VAL A 214 -6.69 -1.58 -13.29
CA VAL A 214 -6.65 -3.04 -13.40
C VAL A 214 -8.03 -3.61 -13.09
N GLU A 215 -8.35 -4.78 -13.63
CA GLU A 215 -9.67 -5.42 -13.62
C GLU A 215 -10.36 -5.39 -12.25
N HIS A 216 -9.69 -5.80 -11.18
CA HIS A 216 -10.29 -5.87 -9.84
C HIS A 216 -10.63 -4.50 -9.22
N LYS A 217 -10.15 -3.38 -9.78
CA LYS A 217 -10.56 -2.04 -9.35
C LYS A 217 -11.91 -1.61 -9.92
N ARG A 218 -12.41 -2.34 -10.93
CA ARG A 218 -13.76 -2.19 -11.48
C ARG A 218 -14.13 -0.74 -11.84
N VAL A 219 -13.16 0.03 -12.38
CA VAL A 219 -13.42 1.42 -12.78
C VAL A 219 -14.50 1.51 -13.86
N GLY A 220 -14.66 0.46 -14.69
CA GLY A 220 -15.78 0.34 -15.63
C GLY A 220 -17.17 0.44 -14.99
N MET A 221 -17.33 -0.10 -13.77
CA MET A 221 -18.59 0.04 -13.01
C MET A 221 -18.92 1.52 -12.71
N LEU A 222 -17.92 2.35 -12.46
CA LEU A 222 -18.11 3.80 -12.30
C LEU A 222 -18.54 4.46 -13.62
N LEU A 223 -17.96 4.05 -14.76
CA LEU A 223 -18.37 4.58 -16.07
C LEU A 223 -19.82 4.23 -16.39
N ASP A 224 -20.23 2.99 -16.12
CA ASP A 224 -21.64 2.59 -16.24
C ASP A 224 -22.54 3.42 -15.32
N ALA A 225 -22.12 3.68 -14.07
CA ALA A 225 -22.87 4.52 -13.14
C ALA A 225 -23.00 5.97 -13.64
N VAL A 226 -21.95 6.53 -14.27
CA VAL A 226 -22.03 7.87 -14.91
C VAL A 226 -23.06 7.86 -16.04
N ALA A 227 -23.06 6.84 -16.88
CA ALA A 227 -24.04 6.72 -17.98
C ALA A 227 -25.47 6.61 -17.44
N LEU A 228 -25.69 5.84 -16.37
CA LEU A 228 -27.01 5.73 -15.72
C LEU A 228 -27.48 7.08 -15.15
N LEU A 229 -26.58 7.86 -14.53
CA LEU A 229 -26.92 9.20 -14.03
C LEU A 229 -27.29 10.16 -15.18
N HIS A 230 -26.55 10.13 -16.28
CA HIS A 230 -26.89 10.92 -17.48
C HIS A 230 -28.24 10.54 -18.07
N ALA A 231 -28.53 9.23 -18.16
CA ALA A 231 -29.84 8.73 -18.63
C ALA A 231 -31.01 9.16 -17.74
N GLN A 232 -30.74 9.39 -16.45
CA GLN A 232 -31.72 9.91 -15.46
C GLN A 232 -31.83 11.45 -15.49
N GLY A 233 -31.19 12.14 -16.44
CA GLY A 233 -31.21 13.59 -16.54
C GLY A 233 -30.28 14.31 -15.56
N MET A 234 -29.32 13.61 -14.98
CA MET A 234 -28.29 14.18 -14.08
C MET A 234 -26.90 14.13 -14.74
N PRO A 235 -26.53 15.17 -15.53
CA PRO A 235 -25.25 15.20 -16.22
C PRO A 235 -24.12 15.48 -15.22
N VAL A 236 -23.45 14.43 -14.75
CA VAL A 236 -22.32 14.50 -13.85
C VAL A 236 -20.99 14.42 -14.61
N THR A 237 -19.97 15.10 -14.09
CA THR A 237 -18.59 15.00 -14.56
C THR A 237 -17.82 13.98 -13.72
N CYS A 238 -16.88 13.27 -14.35
CA CYS A 238 -16.09 12.23 -13.67
C CYS A 238 -14.61 12.37 -14.02
N ARG A 239 -13.74 12.29 -13.03
CA ARG A 239 -12.29 12.25 -13.22
C ARG A 239 -11.74 10.89 -12.81
N VAL A 240 -11.08 10.21 -13.74
CA VAL A 240 -10.39 8.93 -13.53
C VAL A 240 -8.89 9.20 -13.45
N ILE A 241 -8.31 9.04 -12.27
CA ILE A 241 -6.88 9.30 -12.00
C ILE A 241 -6.16 7.97 -11.82
N GLY A 242 -5.20 7.72 -12.68
CA GLY A 242 -4.34 6.55 -12.62
C GLY A 242 -3.98 5.97 -13.98
N ASP A 243 -3.17 4.92 -13.94
CA ASP A 243 -2.71 4.21 -15.13
C ASP A 243 -2.79 2.69 -14.92
N GLY A 244 -2.80 1.95 -16.01
CA GLY A 244 -2.83 0.49 -16.00
C GLY A 244 -3.31 -0.11 -17.32
N PRO A 245 -3.27 -1.46 -17.43
CA PRO A 245 -3.64 -2.17 -18.65
C PRO A 245 -5.09 -1.91 -19.10
N GLU A 246 -6.01 -1.59 -18.17
CA GLU A 246 -7.42 -1.33 -18.51
C GLU A 246 -7.66 0.06 -19.10
N ARG A 247 -6.68 0.98 -19.11
CA ARG A 247 -6.90 2.38 -19.53
C ARG A 247 -7.49 2.52 -20.92
N ALA A 248 -7.01 1.75 -21.88
CA ALA A 248 -7.52 1.81 -23.27
C ALA A 248 -8.96 1.28 -23.34
N ALA A 249 -9.25 0.17 -22.69
CA ALA A 249 -10.58 -0.43 -22.62
C ALA A 249 -11.60 0.48 -21.93
N LEU A 250 -11.20 1.12 -20.81
CA LEU A 250 -12.06 2.06 -20.10
C LEU A 250 -12.40 3.31 -20.93
N ARG A 251 -11.45 3.84 -21.71
CA ARG A 251 -11.73 4.95 -22.64
C ARG A 251 -12.70 4.54 -23.74
N GLU A 252 -12.57 3.33 -24.26
CA GLU A 252 -13.50 2.80 -25.26
C GLU A 252 -14.88 2.55 -24.67
N GLN A 253 -14.96 2.03 -23.44
CA GLN A 253 -16.22 1.89 -22.71
C GLN A 253 -16.92 3.25 -22.53
N ALA A 254 -16.20 4.30 -22.13
CA ALA A 254 -16.77 5.64 -21.97
C ALA A 254 -17.37 6.18 -23.29
N ARG A 255 -16.69 5.92 -24.43
CA ARG A 255 -17.23 6.28 -25.78
C ARG A 255 -18.46 5.48 -26.13
N ALA A 256 -18.42 4.16 -25.93
CA ALA A 256 -19.56 3.27 -26.23
C ALA A 256 -20.80 3.63 -25.39
N LEU A 257 -20.60 4.12 -24.16
CA LEU A 257 -21.65 4.64 -23.30
C LEU A 257 -22.09 6.07 -23.61
N GLY A 258 -21.38 6.78 -24.51
CA GLY A 258 -21.69 8.16 -24.88
C GLY A 258 -21.35 9.20 -23.81
N VAL A 259 -20.50 8.85 -22.83
CA VAL A 259 -20.13 9.74 -21.69
C VAL A 259 -18.68 10.20 -21.72
N ASP A 260 -17.92 9.93 -22.79
CA ASP A 260 -16.53 10.31 -22.94
C ASP A 260 -16.30 11.83 -22.85
N HIS A 261 -17.29 12.64 -23.23
CA HIS A 261 -17.28 14.10 -23.09
C HIS A 261 -17.35 14.57 -21.63
N ALA A 262 -17.81 13.74 -20.71
CA ALA A 262 -17.95 14.01 -19.27
C ALA A 262 -16.90 13.29 -18.42
N VAL A 263 -16.04 12.46 -19.01
CA VAL A 263 -15.04 11.67 -18.30
C VAL A 263 -13.62 12.10 -18.66
N GLU A 264 -12.91 12.68 -17.71
CA GLU A 264 -11.50 13.05 -17.83
C GLU A 264 -10.60 11.93 -17.31
N PHE A 265 -9.63 11.45 -18.14
CA PHE A 265 -8.62 10.47 -17.74
C PHE A 265 -7.26 11.17 -17.51
N ARG A 266 -6.76 11.13 -16.26
CA ARG A 266 -5.47 11.68 -15.86
C ARG A 266 -4.52 10.56 -15.43
N HIS A 267 -3.30 10.55 -15.96
CA HIS A 267 -2.25 9.56 -15.63
C HIS A 267 -0.86 10.19 -15.44
N ASP A 268 -0.78 11.47 -15.66
CA ASP A 268 0.41 12.31 -15.70
C ASP A 268 0.70 13.03 -14.37
N ILE A 269 0.02 12.64 -13.30
CA ILE A 269 0.19 13.24 -11.98
C ILE A 269 1.60 12.95 -11.46
N ALA A 270 2.43 13.98 -11.33
CA ALA A 270 3.80 13.86 -10.89
C ALA A 270 3.94 13.94 -9.37
N GLU A 271 3.23 14.88 -8.75
CA GLU A 271 3.36 15.25 -7.36
C GLU A 271 2.14 14.83 -6.55
N GLN A 272 2.35 14.41 -5.30
CA GLN A 272 1.26 14.05 -4.39
C GLN A 272 0.33 15.25 -4.10
N GLN A 273 0.88 16.46 -4.06
CA GLN A 273 0.09 17.68 -3.86
C GLN A 273 -0.88 17.91 -5.02
N GLU A 274 -0.46 17.66 -6.27
CA GLU A 274 -1.36 17.72 -7.44
C GLU A 274 -2.51 16.73 -7.31
N LEU A 275 -2.22 15.50 -6.86
CA LEU A 275 -3.25 14.50 -6.60
C LEU A 275 -4.27 15.00 -5.57
N TYR A 276 -3.80 15.56 -4.45
CA TYR A 276 -4.69 16.11 -3.42
C TYR A 276 -5.51 17.30 -3.92
N ALA A 277 -4.92 18.18 -4.74
CA ALA A 277 -5.65 19.29 -5.36
C ALA A 277 -6.81 18.80 -6.24
N LEU A 278 -6.55 17.81 -7.10
CA LEU A 278 -7.55 17.20 -7.97
C LEU A 278 -8.64 16.46 -7.17
N MET A 279 -8.26 15.77 -6.08
CA MET A 279 -9.21 15.13 -5.19
C MET A 279 -10.11 16.15 -4.50
N LYS A 280 -9.53 17.21 -3.93
CA LYS A 280 -10.28 18.29 -3.23
C LYS A 280 -11.23 19.06 -4.16
N ALA A 281 -10.98 19.05 -5.46
CA ALA A 281 -11.85 19.64 -6.47
C ALA A 281 -13.10 18.80 -6.79
N ALA A 282 -13.16 17.56 -6.29
CA ALA A 282 -14.29 16.68 -6.49
C ALA A 282 -15.32 16.79 -5.35
N LYS A 283 -16.57 16.38 -5.63
CA LYS A 283 -17.63 16.28 -4.61
C LYS A 283 -17.70 14.92 -3.96
N VAL A 284 -17.50 13.84 -4.76
CA VAL A 284 -17.62 12.45 -4.32
C VAL A 284 -16.44 11.64 -4.85
N PHE A 285 -15.81 10.91 -3.95
CA PHE A 285 -14.81 9.90 -4.30
C PHE A 285 -15.52 8.53 -4.42
N VAL A 286 -15.40 7.88 -5.57
CA VAL A 286 -16.03 6.58 -5.83
C VAL A 286 -14.95 5.51 -5.96
N PHE A 287 -15.04 4.45 -5.16
CA PHE A 287 -14.07 3.36 -5.13
C PHE A 287 -14.75 1.99 -5.27
N PRO A 288 -15.06 1.54 -6.51
CA PRO A 288 -15.85 0.34 -6.77
C PRO A 288 -15.07 -0.96 -6.73
N SER A 289 -13.89 -0.96 -6.09
CA SER A 289 -12.94 -2.07 -6.09
C SER A 289 -13.58 -3.37 -5.57
N ALA A 290 -13.31 -4.49 -6.26
CA ALA A 290 -13.69 -5.82 -5.78
C ALA A 290 -12.73 -6.34 -4.71
N ARG A 291 -11.47 -5.85 -4.72
CA ARG A 291 -10.42 -6.29 -3.80
C ARG A 291 -9.47 -5.15 -3.46
N GLU A 292 -9.21 -5.00 -2.17
CA GLU A 292 -8.28 -4.01 -1.62
C GLU A 292 -7.75 -4.48 -0.26
N GLY A 293 -6.45 -4.40 -0.04
CA GLY A 293 -5.83 -4.79 1.24
C GLY A 293 -5.96 -3.74 2.34
N PHE A 294 -6.05 -2.44 1.97
CA PHE A 294 -6.22 -1.33 2.92
C PHE A 294 -7.03 -0.18 2.33
N GLY A 295 -6.65 0.34 1.16
CA GLY A 295 -7.33 1.46 0.50
C GLY A 295 -6.75 2.84 0.85
N ILE A 296 -5.46 3.04 0.56
CA ILE A 296 -4.79 4.32 0.82
C ILE A 296 -5.52 5.50 0.14
N SER A 297 -6.01 5.31 -1.09
CA SER A 297 -6.75 6.36 -1.82
C SER A 297 -8.11 6.67 -1.18
N VAL A 298 -8.74 5.71 -0.50
CA VAL A 298 -9.94 5.96 0.31
C VAL A 298 -9.58 6.80 1.54
N LEU A 299 -8.47 6.47 2.21
CA LEU A 299 -7.98 7.25 3.35
C LEU A 299 -7.62 8.67 2.94
N GLU A 300 -6.93 8.85 1.81
CA GLU A 300 -6.60 10.16 1.23
C GLU A 300 -7.86 10.97 0.88
N ALA A 301 -8.88 10.32 0.31
CA ALA A 301 -10.15 10.97 -0.01
C ALA A 301 -10.88 11.47 1.24
N LEU A 302 -10.91 10.67 2.31
CA LEU A 302 -11.48 11.09 3.59
C LEU A 302 -10.70 12.26 4.20
N ALA A 303 -9.37 12.23 4.12
CA ALA A 303 -8.52 13.33 4.58
C ALA A 303 -8.71 14.60 3.76
N CYS A 304 -8.97 14.48 2.46
CA CYS A 304 -9.37 15.59 1.59
C CYS A 304 -10.79 16.12 1.89
N GLY A 305 -11.53 15.51 2.81
CA GLY A 305 -12.88 15.89 3.19
C GLY A 305 -13.96 15.44 2.21
N LEU A 306 -13.66 14.51 1.31
CA LEU A 306 -14.60 13.97 0.33
C LEU A 306 -15.60 13.00 0.97
N THR A 307 -16.81 12.96 0.41
CA THR A 307 -17.67 11.81 0.63
C THR A 307 -17.14 10.64 -0.20
N VAL A 308 -16.96 9.50 0.47
CA VAL A 308 -16.49 8.27 -0.15
C VAL A 308 -17.64 7.31 -0.37
N VAL A 309 -17.83 6.88 -1.61
CA VAL A 309 -18.74 5.79 -1.99
C VAL A 309 -17.89 4.58 -2.37
N THR A 310 -18.09 3.47 -1.68
CA THR A 310 -17.39 2.20 -1.98
C THR A 310 -18.35 1.03 -1.91
N THR A 311 -17.90 -0.16 -2.29
CA THR A 311 -18.76 -1.34 -2.40
C THR A 311 -18.54 -2.35 -1.27
N SER A 312 -19.59 -3.13 -0.97
CA SER A 312 -19.59 -4.22 0.01
C SER A 312 -18.89 -5.51 -0.49
N ALA A 313 -18.13 -5.45 -1.59
CA ALA A 313 -17.40 -6.61 -2.09
C ALA A 313 -16.56 -7.25 -0.97
N PRO A 314 -16.59 -8.59 -0.80
CA PRO A 314 -16.01 -9.27 0.38
C PRO A 314 -14.54 -9.00 0.64
N ASP A 315 -13.74 -8.90 -0.44
CA ASP A 315 -12.30 -8.64 -0.36
C ASP A 315 -11.93 -7.15 -0.47
N ASN A 316 -12.92 -6.26 -0.51
CA ASN A 316 -12.68 -4.82 -0.48
C ASN A 316 -12.51 -4.34 0.97
N LEU A 317 -11.32 -4.51 1.55
CA LEU A 317 -11.06 -4.10 2.94
C LEU A 317 -11.08 -2.57 3.13
N ALA A 318 -10.97 -1.78 2.05
CA ALA A 318 -11.12 -0.33 2.09
C ALA A 318 -12.51 0.12 2.58
N ARG A 319 -13.54 -0.74 2.47
CA ARG A 319 -14.89 -0.46 3.00
C ARG A 319 -14.86 -0.15 4.50
N HIS A 320 -13.96 -0.76 5.28
CA HIS A 320 -13.87 -0.51 6.72
C HIS A 320 -13.44 0.92 7.07
N LEU A 321 -12.66 1.57 6.20
CA LEU A 321 -12.36 2.99 6.34
C LEU A 321 -13.61 3.84 6.09
N ALA A 322 -14.40 3.49 5.06
CA ALA A 322 -15.66 4.17 4.77
C ALA A 322 -16.69 3.94 5.88
N GLU A 323 -16.84 2.71 6.38
CA GLU A 323 -17.75 2.37 7.50
C GLU A 323 -17.40 3.15 8.78
N ARG A 324 -16.13 3.44 9.03
CA ARG A 324 -15.65 4.22 10.19
C ARG A 324 -15.90 5.71 10.07
N SER A 325 -16.06 6.22 8.85
CA SER A 325 -16.20 7.65 8.57
C SER A 325 -17.66 8.08 8.48
N VAL A 326 -17.99 9.24 9.03
CA VAL A 326 -19.29 9.89 8.79
C VAL A 326 -19.50 10.26 7.32
N ARG A 327 -18.43 10.34 6.54
CA ARG A 327 -18.42 10.64 5.11
C ARG A 327 -18.39 9.41 4.22
N GLY A 328 -18.31 8.20 4.78
CA GLY A 328 -18.26 6.97 4.02
C GLY A 328 -19.65 6.37 3.77
N VAL A 329 -19.88 5.88 2.57
CA VAL A 329 -21.09 5.15 2.17
C VAL A 329 -20.68 3.85 1.51
N VAL A 330 -21.22 2.73 1.99
CA VAL A 330 -21.01 1.41 1.40
C VAL A 330 -22.30 0.98 0.70
N CYS A 331 -22.19 0.57 -0.57
CA CYS A 331 -23.32 0.09 -1.38
C CYS A 331 -23.03 -1.30 -1.95
N GLU A 332 -24.03 -1.92 -2.55
CA GLU A 332 -23.87 -3.17 -3.28
C GLU A 332 -22.91 -2.99 -4.47
N PRO A 333 -22.15 -4.05 -4.85
CA PRO A 333 -21.17 -3.98 -5.93
C PRO A 333 -21.82 -4.06 -7.33
N SER A 334 -22.70 -3.11 -7.64
CA SER A 334 -23.34 -2.96 -8.95
C SER A 334 -23.28 -1.51 -9.42
N SER A 335 -23.37 -1.30 -10.74
CA SER A 335 -23.36 0.05 -11.34
C SER A 335 -24.58 0.86 -10.93
N GLU A 336 -25.74 0.22 -10.78
CA GLU A 336 -26.99 0.83 -10.34
C GLU A 336 -26.92 1.32 -8.90
N ALA A 337 -26.35 0.49 -8.00
CA ALA A 337 -26.19 0.87 -6.59
C ALA A 337 -25.16 2.01 -6.44
N VAL A 338 -24.08 2.00 -7.21
CA VAL A 338 -23.11 3.08 -7.24
C VAL A 338 -23.75 4.37 -7.76
N ALA A 339 -24.50 4.31 -8.87
CA ALA A 339 -25.19 5.47 -9.44
C ALA A 339 -26.20 6.07 -8.46
N GLU A 340 -27.08 5.24 -7.87
CA GLU A 340 -28.10 5.70 -6.92
C GLU A 340 -27.46 6.29 -5.66
N THR A 341 -26.39 5.67 -5.16
CA THR A 341 -25.67 6.18 -3.99
C THR A 341 -25.00 7.52 -4.30
N ALA A 342 -24.31 7.65 -5.45
CA ALA A 342 -23.72 8.90 -5.89
C ALA A 342 -24.78 9.99 -6.08
N ARG A 343 -25.93 9.66 -6.69
CA ARG A 343 -27.08 10.57 -6.87
C ARG A 343 -27.54 11.14 -5.52
N ARG A 344 -27.79 10.26 -4.55
CA ARG A 344 -28.24 10.65 -3.19
C ARG A 344 -27.27 11.57 -2.50
N VAL A 345 -25.95 11.26 -2.64
CA VAL A 345 -24.89 12.10 -2.06
C VAL A 345 -24.86 13.48 -2.73
N LEU A 346 -24.87 13.53 -4.07
CA LEU A 346 -24.79 14.77 -4.84
C LEU A 346 -26.01 15.68 -4.67
N THR A 347 -27.20 15.10 -4.47
CA THR A 347 -28.45 15.85 -4.25
C THR A 347 -28.70 16.20 -2.78
N GLY A 348 -27.82 15.83 -1.86
CA GLY A 348 -28.00 16.10 -0.43
C GLY A 348 -29.07 15.24 0.24
N LEU A 349 -29.58 14.20 -0.41
CA LEU A 349 -30.58 13.27 0.15
C LEU A 349 -29.99 12.30 1.18
N ASP A 350 -28.67 12.16 1.21
CA ASP A 350 -27.98 11.36 2.22
C ASP A 350 -27.66 12.25 3.45
N GLN A 351 -28.67 12.45 4.28
CA GLN A 351 -28.57 13.25 5.51
C GLN A 351 -28.04 12.41 6.66
N ARG A 352 -26.75 12.14 6.71
CA ARG A 352 -26.14 11.50 7.88
C ARG A 352 -25.77 12.57 8.92
N PRO A 353 -26.07 12.35 10.22
CA PRO A 353 -25.63 13.24 11.29
C PRO A 353 -24.11 13.43 11.27
N GLY A 354 -23.62 14.65 11.39
CA GLY A 354 -22.20 14.98 11.43
C GLY A 354 -21.58 15.33 10.08
N ARG A 355 -22.25 15.17 8.94
CA ARG A 355 -21.78 15.64 7.63
C ARG A 355 -21.65 17.15 7.48
N GLU A 356 -22.40 17.89 8.30
CA GLU A 356 -22.37 19.35 8.31
C GLU A 356 -21.04 19.92 8.85
N HIS A 357 -20.29 19.13 9.59
CA HIS A 357 -18.95 19.49 10.05
C HIS A 357 -17.97 19.45 8.88
N ARG A 358 -17.46 20.61 8.49
CA ARG A 358 -16.42 20.77 7.45
C ARG A 358 -15.04 20.22 7.87
N GLY A 359 -14.93 19.54 9.02
CA GLY A 359 -13.70 18.94 9.53
C GLY A 359 -13.46 17.52 9.01
N THR A 360 -12.22 17.10 9.05
CA THR A 360 -11.80 15.70 8.84
C THR A 360 -12.13 14.87 10.08
N ASP A 361 -12.40 13.58 9.90
CA ASP A 361 -12.61 12.67 11.03
C ASP A 361 -11.38 12.65 11.97
N PRO A 362 -11.53 12.84 13.29
CA PRO A 362 -10.39 12.93 14.23
C PRO A 362 -9.48 11.69 14.21
N TRP A 363 -10.06 10.50 13.93
CA TRP A 363 -9.30 9.25 13.88
C TRP A 363 -8.31 9.17 12.71
N LEU A 364 -8.40 10.07 11.71
CA LEU A 364 -7.41 10.13 10.62
C LEU A 364 -6.01 10.49 11.12
N ALA A 365 -5.91 11.21 12.25
CA ALA A 365 -4.62 11.48 12.89
C ALA A 365 -3.86 10.21 13.30
N ASP A 366 -4.58 9.12 13.58
CA ASP A 366 -3.97 7.81 13.87
C ASP A 366 -3.21 7.23 12.66
N TYR A 367 -3.47 7.75 11.46
CA TYR A 367 -2.88 7.32 10.18
C TYR A 367 -1.87 8.31 9.62
N ASP A 368 -1.47 9.33 10.38
CA ASP A 368 -0.37 10.18 9.96
C ASP A 368 0.93 9.37 9.80
N TRP A 369 1.73 9.70 8.76
CA TRP A 369 2.97 8.98 8.49
C TRP A 369 3.96 9.00 9.64
N ASP A 370 4.01 10.05 10.45
CA ASP A 370 4.91 10.11 11.60
C ASP A 370 4.47 9.11 12.68
N THR A 371 3.17 9.04 12.98
CA THR A 371 2.57 8.03 13.86
C THR A 371 2.85 6.61 13.34
N MET A 372 2.69 6.38 12.04
CA MET A 372 2.97 5.06 11.45
C MET A 372 4.45 4.71 11.49
N THR A 373 5.33 5.68 11.28
CA THR A 373 6.78 5.51 11.37
C THR A 373 7.19 5.12 12.79
N ASP A 374 6.63 5.75 13.82
CA ASP A 374 6.89 5.42 15.22
C ASP A 374 6.42 3.99 15.56
N ARG A 375 5.26 3.56 15.07
CA ARG A 375 4.77 2.18 15.25
C ARG A 375 5.71 1.15 14.60
N VAL A 376 6.17 1.43 13.39
CA VAL A 376 7.13 0.56 12.68
C VAL A 376 8.48 0.53 13.38
N ALA A 377 8.99 1.68 13.83
CA ALA A 377 10.23 1.77 14.60
C ALA A 377 10.14 1.00 15.93
N GLY A 378 9.01 1.10 16.64
CA GLY A 378 8.72 0.30 17.82
C GLY A 378 8.73 -1.20 17.55
N ALA A 379 8.16 -1.63 16.42
CA ALA A 379 8.19 -3.03 15.99
C ALA A 379 9.62 -3.52 15.72
N PHE A 380 10.50 -2.67 15.23
CA PHE A 380 11.93 -3.00 15.06
C PHE A 380 12.66 -3.17 16.40
N GLN A 381 12.33 -2.36 17.41
CA GLN A 381 12.98 -2.37 18.72
C GLN A 381 12.48 -3.49 19.63
N ALA A 382 11.20 -3.82 19.61
CA ALA A 382 10.56 -4.78 20.53
C ALA A 382 11.20 -6.18 20.56
N GLY A 383 12.06 -6.54 19.62
CA GLY A 383 12.80 -7.80 19.62
C GLY A 383 14.30 -7.66 19.84
N ILE A 384 14.83 -6.45 19.95
CA ILE A 384 16.22 -6.23 20.35
C ILE A 384 16.32 -6.41 21.87
N ALA A 385 15.30 -5.98 22.62
CA ALA A 385 15.25 -6.05 24.07
C ALA A 385 15.03 -7.46 24.66
N THR A 386 14.64 -8.46 23.86
CA THR A 386 14.35 -9.84 24.32
C THR A 386 15.48 -10.84 24.12
N ARG A 387 16.62 -10.44 23.54
CA ARG A 387 17.83 -11.29 23.54
C ARG A 387 18.69 -10.94 24.75
N PRO A 388 18.96 -11.90 25.70
CA PRO A 388 20.02 -11.70 26.66
C PRO A 388 21.32 -11.46 25.89
N GLU A 389 22.07 -10.42 26.28
CA GLU A 389 23.44 -10.20 25.79
C GLU A 389 24.19 -11.53 25.89
N ALA A 390 24.65 -12.04 24.78
CA ALA A 390 25.56 -13.19 24.81
C ALA A 390 26.78 -12.75 25.64
N ALA A 391 27.02 -13.44 26.74
CA ALA A 391 28.17 -13.21 27.61
C ALA A 391 29.42 -12.99 26.77
N SER A 392 30.14 -11.92 27.05
CA SER A 392 31.41 -11.61 26.39
C SER A 392 32.37 -12.80 26.59
N PRO A 393 33.19 -13.16 25.60
CA PRO A 393 34.23 -14.18 25.77
C PRO A 393 35.19 -13.90 26.93
N ASP A 394 35.23 -12.66 27.43
CA ASP A 394 36.08 -12.23 28.55
C ASP A 394 35.53 -12.59 29.95
N ASP A 395 34.26 -13.01 30.05
CA ASP A 395 33.65 -13.43 31.34
C ASP A 395 33.92 -14.90 31.71
N LEU A 396 34.64 -15.65 30.84
CA LEU A 396 35.02 -17.07 31.09
C LEU A 396 36.42 -17.27 31.66
N ALA A 397 37.13 -16.23 31.97
CA ALA A 397 38.45 -16.29 32.59
C ALA A 397 38.43 -15.65 33.98
N LEU A 398 37.84 -16.32 34.97
CA LEU A 398 38.18 -16.14 36.41
C LEU A 398 37.23 -17.01 37.28
N VAL A 399 37.52 -18.29 37.34
CA VAL A 399 37.20 -19.07 38.56
C VAL A 399 38.44 -19.94 38.86
N PRO A 400 39.04 -19.83 40.06
CA PRO A 400 40.26 -20.48 40.43
C PRO A 400 40.11 -22.01 40.59
#